data_9b32a926f1575e42822ec1913af603d0
#
_entry.id   9b32a926f1575e42822ec1913af603d0
#
_cell.length_a   1.000
_cell.length_b   1.000
_cell.length_c   1.000
_cell.angle_alpha   90.00
_cell.angle_beta   90.00
_cell.angle_gamma   90.00
#
_symmetry.space_group_name_H-M   'P 1'
#
loop_
_entity.id
_entity.type
_entity.pdbx_description
1 polymer ?
#
loop_
_entity_poly.entity_id
_entity_poly.type
_entity_poly.pdbx_seq_one_letter_code
_entity_poly.pdbx_strand_id
1 'polypeptide(L)'
;MNSLICKWVRSALLCGIAVVASVGVHAGTPPVFVLNSLDADISVINPETWTETARIPTGKEPHHMYLTPDEKSLVVANALADTLTFVDPRTAQVQRTVRGIVDPYHLRFSPDMKWLVVAANRLNHVDFYRWDGQNLTLAQRVATGKTPSHLWVDSQSRTVYSTMQDSDELVAIDIATQKIKWRIKTGAMPADVYGSSDDKQLFVGLTGSDSVEVFDVSGTEPRSVQRIKTGAGAHAFRATGDGKHLFVSNRVANTISKIDMHTRQVVDAYPAPGGPDCMDVSPDGRWIYVTARWARKLLVIDTQERKVAHKVSVGKSPHGVWTLQHAAR
;
A
#
# COMPACT_ATOMS: atom_id res chain seq x y z
N MET A 1 37.25 -86.97 20.37
CA MET A 1 36.39 -86.73 19.18
C MET A 1 35.66 -85.49 19.40
N ASN A 2 35.92 -84.53 18.60
CA ASN A 2 35.60 -83.13 18.40
C ASN A 2 34.41 -82.48 19.19
N SER A 3 34.79 -81.53 20.08
CA SER A 3 33.88 -80.55 20.66
C SER A 3 34.03 -79.23 19.92
N LEU A 4 33.00 -78.72 19.34
CA LEU A 4 32.91 -77.38 18.75
C LEU A 4 32.44 -76.36 19.81
N ILE A 5 33.32 -75.44 20.12
CA ILE A 5 33.08 -74.31 21.00
C ILE A 5 32.46 -73.18 20.16
N CYS A 6 31.21 -72.80 20.45
CA CYS A 6 30.51 -71.69 19.85
C CYS A 6 30.83 -70.40 20.63
N LYS A 7 31.55 -69.46 19.99
CA LYS A 7 31.82 -68.11 20.55
C LYS A 7 30.64 -67.16 20.23
N TRP A 8 29.96 -66.66 21.22
CA TRP A 8 29.02 -65.58 21.11
C TRP A 8 29.74 -64.23 21.08
N VAL A 9 29.61 -63.55 19.98
CA VAL A 9 30.04 -62.16 19.85
C VAL A 9 28.85 -61.26 20.22
N ARG A 10 28.98 -60.51 21.32
CA ARG A 10 28.01 -59.48 21.72
C ARG A 10 28.34 -58.20 20.95
N SER A 11 27.53 -57.84 19.98
CA SER A 11 27.56 -56.52 19.35
C SER A 11 26.83 -55.51 20.22
N ALA A 12 27.52 -54.55 20.78
CA ALA A 12 26.97 -53.42 21.49
C ALA A 12 26.50 -52.40 20.43
N LEU A 13 25.20 -52.18 20.33
CA LEU A 13 24.61 -51.09 19.56
C LEU A 13 24.78 -49.78 20.36
N LEU A 14 25.64 -48.90 19.93
CA LEU A 14 25.68 -47.51 20.39
C LEU A 14 24.57 -46.73 19.69
N CYS A 15 23.44 -46.45 20.38
CA CYS A 15 22.47 -45.49 19.96
C CYS A 15 23.01 -44.06 20.16
N GLY A 16 23.51 -43.47 19.11
CA GLY A 16 23.88 -42.06 19.09
C GLY A 16 22.60 -41.22 19.11
N ILE A 17 22.31 -40.53 20.22
CA ILE A 17 21.23 -39.51 20.29
C ILE A 17 21.75 -38.29 19.55
N ALA A 18 21.26 -38.07 18.34
CA ALA A 18 21.46 -36.82 17.61
C ALA A 18 20.61 -35.73 18.30
N VAL A 19 21.26 -34.88 19.07
CA VAL A 19 20.62 -33.64 19.56
C VAL A 19 20.47 -32.70 18.37
N VAL A 20 19.29 -32.66 17.79
CA VAL A 20 18.93 -31.62 16.82
C VAL A 20 18.74 -30.34 17.63
N ALA A 21 19.78 -29.52 17.66
CA ALA A 21 19.66 -28.17 18.14
C ALA A 21 18.66 -27.42 17.20
N SER A 22 17.47 -27.20 17.66
CA SER A 22 16.54 -26.28 17.01
C SER A 22 17.17 -24.88 17.07
N VAL A 23 17.79 -24.45 15.98
CA VAL A 23 18.14 -23.04 15.78
C VAL A 23 16.80 -22.31 15.77
N GLY A 24 16.45 -21.68 16.88
CA GLY A 24 15.33 -20.76 16.94
C GLY A 24 15.58 -19.69 15.88
N VAL A 25 14.80 -19.69 14.81
CA VAL A 25 14.76 -18.58 13.87
C VAL A 25 14.24 -17.40 14.71
N HIS A 26 15.14 -16.53 15.15
CA HIS A 26 14.73 -15.21 15.58
C HIS A 26 14.03 -14.60 14.37
N ALA A 27 12.72 -14.45 14.45
CA ALA A 27 11.99 -13.70 13.46
C ALA A 27 12.50 -12.25 13.57
N GLY A 28 13.42 -11.89 12.68
CA GLY A 28 13.93 -10.52 12.58
C GLY A 28 12.78 -9.54 12.33
N THR A 29 13.02 -8.28 12.57
CA THR A 29 12.03 -7.21 12.28
C THR A 29 11.58 -7.32 10.82
N PRO A 30 10.26 -7.37 10.55
CA PRO A 30 9.75 -7.48 9.18
C PRO A 30 10.31 -6.37 8.28
N PRO A 31 10.63 -6.68 7.01
CA PRO A 31 11.24 -5.73 6.10
C PRO A 31 10.31 -4.59 5.70
N VAL A 32 10.90 -3.50 5.22
CA VAL A 32 10.22 -2.45 4.48
C VAL A 32 10.36 -2.74 2.99
N PHE A 33 9.23 -2.75 2.27
CA PHE A 33 9.16 -2.98 0.84
C PHE A 33 9.01 -1.66 0.10
N VAL A 34 9.75 -1.47 -0.99
CA VAL A 34 9.63 -0.30 -1.86
C VAL A 34 9.53 -0.76 -3.31
N LEU A 35 8.45 -0.37 -3.98
CA LEU A 35 8.22 -0.68 -5.39
C LEU A 35 9.03 0.25 -6.28
N ASN A 36 9.83 -0.31 -7.18
CA ASN A 36 10.64 0.42 -8.16
C ASN A 36 9.98 0.32 -9.54
N SER A 37 9.09 1.27 -9.86
CA SER A 37 8.19 1.18 -11.03
C SER A 37 8.95 1.03 -12.35
N LEU A 38 10.09 1.71 -12.53
CA LEU A 38 10.88 1.65 -13.76
C LEU A 38 11.92 0.52 -13.81
N ASP A 39 12.19 -0.16 -12.68
CA ASP A 39 13.10 -1.30 -12.64
C ASP A 39 12.34 -2.65 -12.60
N ALA A 40 11.01 -2.63 -12.47
CA ALA A 40 10.16 -3.82 -12.37
C ALA A 40 10.55 -4.75 -11.22
N ASP A 41 10.90 -4.18 -10.09
CA ASP A 41 11.31 -4.93 -8.90
C ASP A 41 10.83 -4.26 -7.59
N ILE A 42 11.08 -4.95 -6.48
CA ILE A 42 10.84 -4.48 -5.12
C ILE A 42 12.17 -4.45 -4.38
N SER A 43 12.56 -3.31 -3.85
CA SER A 43 13.63 -3.23 -2.85
C SER A 43 13.13 -3.76 -1.51
N VAL A 44 13.88 -4.69 -0.92
CA VAL A 44 13.66 -5.23 0.43
C VAL A 44 14.67 -4.59 1.37
N ILE A 45 14.19 -3.84 2.36
CA ILE A 45 15.04 -3.02 3.24
C ILE A 45 14.94 -3.54 4.67
N ASN A 46 16.11 -3.76 5.28
CA ASN A 46 16.20 -4.07 6.69
C ASN A 46 15.99 -2.79 7.52
N PRO A 47 14.94 -2.71 8.36
CA PRO A 47 14.65 -1.51 9.15
C PRO A 47 15.57 -1.29 10.36
N GLU A 48 16.42 -2.27 10.71
CA GLU A 48 17.40 -2.12 11.80
C GLU A 48 18.68 -1.43 11.30
N THR A 49 19.09 -1.76 10.07
CA THR A 49 20.33 -1.23 9.46
C THR A 49 20.09 -0.16 8.40
N TRP A 50 18.86 -0.01 7.93
CA TRP A 50 18.46 0.87 6.84
C TRP A 50 19.25 0.62 5.56
N THR A 51 19.47 -0.66 5.25
CA THR A 51 20.15 -1.10 4.02
C THR A 51 19.23 -1.94 3.17
N GLU A 52 19.37 -1.83 1.84
CA GLU A 52 18.73 -2.76 0.90
C GLU A 52 19.42 -4.13 1.00
N THR A 53 18.66 -5.18 1.33
CA THR A 53 19.16 -6.53 1.50
C THR A 53 18.88 -7.44 0.32
N ALA A 54 17.85 -7.13 -0.46
CA ALA A 54 17.46 -7.91 -1.64
C ALA A 54 16.65 -7.07 -2.62
N ARG A 55 16.54 -7.56 -3.84
CA ARG A 55 15.58 -7.13 -4.85
C ARG A 55 14.75 -8.30 -5.34
N ILE A 56 13.43 -8.12 -5.42
CA ILE A 56 12.49 -9.13 -5.86
C ILE A 56 11.96 -8.72 -7.23
N PRO A 57 12.19 -9.48 -8.31
CA PRO A 57 11.60 -9.19 -9.61
C PRO A 57 10.08 -9.29 -9.55
N THR A 58 9.39 -8.39 -10.25
CA THR A 58 7.92 -8.37 -10.40
C THR A 58 7.52 -8.28 -11.88
N GLY A 59 6.26 -7.98 -12.16
CA GLY A 59 5.84 -7.51 -13.47
C GLY A 59 6.27 -6.06 -13.72
N LYS A 60 6.14 -5.60 -14.97
CA LYS A 60 6.47 -4.23 -15.35
C LYS A 60 5.58 -3.22 -14.62
N GLU A 61 6.19 -2.13 -14.18
CA GLU A 61 5.55 -1.01 -13.47
C GLU A 61 4.79 -1.46 -12.21
N PRO A 62 5.49 -2.04 -11.20
CA PRO A 62 4.89 -2.24 -9.89
C PRO A 62 4.56 -0.86 -9.30
N HIS A 63 3.28 -0.63 -8.97
CA HIS A 63 2.82 0.72 -8.63
C HIS A 63 2.27 0.82 -7.21
N HIS A 64 1.27 0.05 -6.85
CA HIS A 64 0.71 -0.02 -5.51
C HIS A 64 0.73 -1.44 -4.95
N MET A 65 0.67 -1.55 -3.63
CA MET A 65 0.61 -2.82 -2.93
C MET A 65 -0.29 -2.75 -1.69
N TYR A 66 -1.00 -3.83 -1.43
CA TYR A 66 -1.89 -3.96 -0.28
C TYR A 66 -1.82 -5.37 0.30
N LEU A 67 -2.00 -5.45 1.61
CA LEU A 67 -2.09 -6.74 2.31
C LEU A 67 -3.41 -7.44 1.96
N THR A 68 -3.37 -8.75 1.77
CA THR A 68 -4.60 -9.55 1.68
C THR A 68 -5.36 -9.52 3.00
N PRO A 69 -6.69 -9.71 3.00
CA PRO A 69 -7.49 -9.67 4.23
C PRO A 69 -7.08 -10.68 5.30
N ASP A 70 -6.47 -11.81 4.90
CA ASP A 70 -5.94 -12.84 5.81
C ASP A 70 -4.49 -12.58 6.26
N GLU A 71 -3.91 -11.44 5.87
CA GLU A 71 -2.55 -10.99 6.17
C GLU A 71 -1.41 -11.92 5.74
N LYS A 72 -1.69 -12.86 4.82
CA LYS A 72 -0.68 -13.82 4.36
C LYS A 72 0.13 -13.35 3.16
N SER A 73 -0.40 -12.37 2.42
CA SER A 73 0.24 -11.90 1.19
C SER A 73 0.18 -10.40 1.07
N LEU A 74 1.28 -9.82 0.62
CA LEU A 74 1.32 -8.47 0.09
C LEU A 74 1.10 -8.55 -1.42
N VAL A 75 0.02 -7.96 -1.91
CA VAL A 75 -0.38 -7.99 -3.33
C VAL A 75 0.17 -6.76 -4.02
N VAL A 76 1.01 -6.96 -5.02
CA VAL A 76 1.66 -5.91 -5.82
C VAL A 76 0.98 -5.81 -7.18
N ALA A 77 0.49 -4.63 -7.51
CA ALA A 77 -0.11 -4.31 -8.80
C ALA A 77 0.97 -3.94 -9.83
N ASN A 78 1.09 -4.73 -10.90
CA ASN A 78 2.08 -4.51 -11.97
C ASN A 78 1.35 -3.96 -13.20
N ALA A 79 1.23 -2.65 -13.28
CA ALA A 79 0.30 -1.96 -14.16
C ALA A 79 0.58 -2.17 -15.66
N LEU A 80 1.84 -2.28 -16.08
CA LEU A 80 2.22 -2.55 -17.48
C LEU A 80 2.44 -4.04 -17.80
N ALA A 81 2.19 -4.94 -16.85
CA ALA A 81 2.31 -6.37 -17.06
C ALA A 81 0.98 -7.11 -16.97
N ASP A 82 -0.12 -6.43 -16.66
CA ASP A 82 -1.45 -7.02 -16.47
C ASP A 82 -1.42 -8.18 -15.46
N THR A 83 -0.68 -7.99 -14.34
CA THR A 83 -0.49 -9.02 -13.33
C THR A 83 -0.55 -8.46 -11.92
N LEU A 84 -0.86 -9.36 -10.97
CA LEU A 84 -0.63 -9.15 -9.54
C LEU A 84 0.42 -10.14 -9.06
N THR A 85 1.45 -9.64 -8.35
CA THR A 85 2.44 -10.49 -7.68
C THR A 85 2.11 -10.56 -6.19
N PHE A 86 2.02 -11.78 -5.65
CA PHE A 86 1.78 -12.03 -4.23
C PHE A 86 3.11 -12.35 -3.56
N VAL A 87 3.44 -11.63 -2.52
CA VAL A 87 4.71 -11.73 -1.77
C VAL A 87 4.39 -11.99 -0.31
N ASP A 88 5.10 -12.91 0.32
CA ASP A 88 5.02 -13.09 1.78
C ASP A 88 5.59 -11.85 2.49
N PRO A 89 4.81 -11.14 3.32
CA PRO A 89 5.21 -9.89 3.93
C PRO A 89 6.28 -10.05 5.04
N ARG A 90 6.56 -11.29 5.47
CA ARG A 90 7.55 -11.60 6.52
C ARG A 90 8.87 -12.09 5.95
N THR A 91 8.80 -12.92 4.91
CA THR A 91 9.98 -13.59 4.34
C THR A 91 10.44 -12.97 3.02
N ALA A 92 9.66 -12.06 2.44
CA ALA A 92 9.91 -11.46 1.13
C ALA A 92 9.92 -12.47 -0.05
N GLN A 93 9.35 -13.66 0.14
CA GLN A 93 9.27 -14.67 -0.91
C GLN A 93 8.08 -14.43 -1.83
N VAL A 94 8.30 -14.50 -3.14
CA VAL A 94 7.19 -14.50 -4.11
C VAL A 94 6.42 -15.81 -3.97
N GLN A 95 5.13 -15.71 -3.66
CA GLN A 95 4.25 -16.87 -3.49
C GLN A 95 3.61 -17.29 -4.81
N ARG A 96 3.15 -16.30 -5.60
CA ARG A 96 2.51 -16.53 -6.91
C ARG A 96 2.37 -15.24 -7.69
N THR A 97 2.07 -15.38 -9.00
CA THR A 97 1.68 -14.28 -9.88
C THR A 97 0.36 -14.62 -10.56
N VAL A 98 -0.63 -13.73 -10.44
CA VAL A 98 -1.93 -13.83 -11.12
C VAL A 98 -1.89 -12.97 -12.38
N ARG A 99 -2.28 -13.55 -13.53
CA ARG A 99 -2.31 -12.90 -14.83
C ARG A 99 -3.73 -12.51 -15.23
N GLY A 100 -3.85 -11.56 -16.16
CA GLY A 100 -5.14 -11.15 -16.70
C GLY A 100 -5.89 -10.13 -15.83
N ILE A 101 -5.21 -9.53 -14.86
CA ILE A 101 -5.69 -8.34 -14.16
C ILE A 101 -5.22 -7.14 -14.97
N VAL A 102 -6.09 -6.58 -15.78
CA VAL A 102 -5.71 -5.61 -16.82
C VAL A 102 -5.41 -4.24 -16.21
N ASP A 103 -4.26 -3.66 -16.56
CA ASP A 103 -3.82 -2.32 -16.14
C ASP A 103 -4.00 -2.04 -14.64
N PRO A 104 -3.57 -2.91 -13.72
CA PRO A 104 -3.79 -2.71 -12.29
C PRO A 104 -2.88 -1.59 -11.78
N TYR A 105 -3.43 -0.38 -11.66
CA TYR A 105 -2.70 0.78 -11.16
C TYR A 105 -2.81 0.88 -9.64
N HIS A 106 -4.03 0.95 -9.12
CA HIS A 106 -4.34 0.97 -7.69
C HIS A 106 -5.33 -0.13 -7.36
N LEU A 107 -5.27 -0.66 -6.15
CA LEU A 107 -6.15 -1.74 -5.71
C LEU A 107 -6.56 -1.59 -4.25
N ARG A 108 -7.76 -2.06 -3.92
CA ARG A 108 -8.28 -2.11 -2.56
C ARG A 108 -9.13 -3.34 -2.35
N PHE A 109 -8.93 -4.04 -1.23
CA PHE A 109 -9.92 -5.00 -0.74
C PHE A 109 -11.06 -4.27 -0.04
N SER A 110 -12.28 -4.79 -0.19
CA SER A 110 -13.40 -4.32 0.62
C SER A 110 -13.26 -4.81 2.07
N PRO A 111 -13.69 -4.02 3.08
CA PRO A 111 -13.63 -4.42 4.48
C PRO A 111 -14.33 -5.75 4.80
N ASP A 112 -15.39 -6.11 4.05
CA ASP A 112 -16.08 -7.41 4.17
C ASP A 112 -15.34 -8.59 3.53
N MET A 113 -14.15 -8.34 2.98
CA MET A 113 -13.22 -9.31 2.39
C MET A 113 -13.76 -10.05 1.16
N LYS A 114 -14.82 -9.56 0.50
CA LYS A 114 -15.43 -10.25 -0.65
C LYS A 114 -14.97 -9.73 -1.99
N TRP A 115 -14.40 -8.52 -2.03
CA TRP A 115 -14.07 -7.85 -3.26
C TRP A 115 -12.63 -7.35 -3.26
N LEU A 116 -11.96 -7.52 -4.40
CA LEU A 116 -10.82 -6.71 -4.79
C LEU A 116 -11.27 -5.73 -5.87
N VAL A 117 -11.12 -4.44 -5.61
CA VAL A 117 -11.42 -3.39 -6.58
C VAL A 117 -10.11 -2.87 -7.15
N VAL A 118 -10.05 -2.72 -8.47
CA VAL A 118 -8.84 -2.33 -9.20
C VAL A 118 -9.15 -1.12 -10.08
N ALA A 119 -8.37 -0.06 -9.95
CA ALA A 119 -8.38 1.07 -10.89
C ALA A 119 -7.46 0.76 -12.06
N ALA A 120 -8.02 0.69 -13.27
CA ALA A 120 -7.30 0.54 -14.52
C ALA A 120 -7.09 1.94 -15.12
N ASN A 121 -5.96 2.53 -14.75
CA ASN A 121 -5.67 3.96 -14.93
C ASN A 121 -5.65 4.40 -16.40
N ARG A 122 -4.95 3.68 -17.26
CA ARG A 122 -4.83 3.97 -18.70
C ARG A 122 -6.05 3.58 -19.51
N LEU A 123 -6.87 2.67 -18.97
CA LEU A 123 -8.03 2.12 -19.66
C LEU A 123 -9.37 2.73 -19.23
N ASN A 124 -9.34 3.68 -18.29
CA ASN A 124 -10.49 4.48 -17.86
C ASN A 124 -11.66 3.65 -17.30
N HIS A 125 -11.36 2.63 -16.52
CA HIS A 125 -12.38 1.83 -15.85
C HIS A 125 -11.93 1.39 -14.44
N VAL A 126 -12.91 0.99 -13.63
CA VAL A 126 -12.71 0.34 -12.33
C VAL A 126 -13.26 -1.07 -12.43
N ASP A 127 -12.44 -2.07 -12.12
CA ASP A 127 -12.78 -3.48 -12.15
C ASP A 127 -13.12 -4.01 -10.77
N PHE A 128 -14.17 -4.81 -10.68
CA PHE A 128 -14.60 -5.51 -9.48
C PHE A 128 -14.31 -7.00 -9.62
N TYR A 129 -13.41 -7.51 -8.79
CA TYR A 129 -13.11 -8.94 -8.71
C TYR A 129 -13.69 -9.53 -7.43
N ARG A 130 -14.41 -10.65 -7.54
CA ARG A 130 -14.75 -11.44 -6.37
C ARG A 130 -13.49 -12.11 -5.83
N TRP A 131 -13.34 -12.02 -4.51
CA TRP A 131 -12.27 -12.67 -3.77
C TRP A 131 -12.81 -13.81 -2.93
N ASP A 132 -12.31 -15.03 -3.10
CA ASP A 132 -12.72 -16.21 -2.32
C ASP A 132 -11.69 -16.64 -1.26
N GLY A 133 -10.70 -15.80 -0.98
CA GLY A 133 -9.57 -16.10 -0.11
C GLY A 133 -8.32 -16.55 -0.88
N GLN A 134 -8.46 -16.93 -2.15
CA GLN A 134 -7.36 -17.39 -2.96
C GLN A 134 -7.45 -16.91 -4.42
N ASN A 135 -8.62 -16.94 -5.02
CA ASN A 135 -8.83 -16.65 -6.44
C ASN A 135 -9.54 -15.31 -6.64
N LEU A 136 -9.28 -14.74 -7.81
CA LEU A 136 -9.91 -13.52 -8.29
C LEU A 136 -10.74 -13.82 -9.53
N THR A 137 -12.03 -13.51 -9.49
CA THR A 137 -12.93 -13.66 -10.64
C THR A 137 -13.52 -12.31 -10.99
N LEU A 138 -13.26 -11.82 -12.21
CA LEU A 138 -13.85 -10.56 -12.68
C LEU A 138 -15.38 -10.68 -12.69
N ALA A 139 -16.04 -9.83 -11.91
CA ALA A 139 -17.50 -9.75 -11.86
C ALA A 139 -18.03 -8.65 -12.78
N GLN A 140 -17.38 -7.49 -12.77
CA GLN A 140 -17.82 -6.32 -13.53
C GLN A 140 -16.67 -5.37 -13.83
N ARG A 141 -16.74 -4.74 -14.99
CA ARG A 141 -15.93 -3.61 -15.40
C ARG A 141 -16.82 -2.39 -15.53
N VAL A 142 -16.50 -1.34 -14.76
CA VAL A 142 -17.26 -0.09 -14.73
C VAL A 142 -16.48 0.98 -15.48
N ALA A 143 -16.99 1.43 -16.63
CA ALA A 143 -16.42 2.58 -17.34
C ALA A 143 -16.56 3.84 -16.48
N THR A 144 -15.47 4.58 -16.30
CA THR A 144 -15.39 5.77 -15.45
C THR A 144 -15.02 7.03 -16.27
N GLY A 145 -14.57 8.07 -15.61
CA GLY A 145 -13.90 9.20 -16.22
C GLY A 145 -12.44 8.85 -16.61
N LYS A 146 -11.70 9.86 -17.06
CA LYS A 146 -10.32 9.67 -17.50
C LYS A 146 -9.38 9.47 -16.32
N THR A 147 -8.53 8.47 -16.44
CA THR A 147 -7.41 8.19 -15.53
C THR A 147 -7.89 7.95 -14.09
N PRO A 148 -8.69 6.87 -13.84
CA PRO A 148 -9.00 6.46 -12.47
C PRO A 148 -7.69 6.20 -11.74
N SER A 149 -7.48 6.92 -10.63
CA SER A 149 -6.20 6.93 -9.92
C SER A 149 -6.26 6.10 -8.64
N HIS A 150 -6.76 6.65 -7.55
CA HIS A 150 -6.82 5.94 -6.28
C HIS A 150 -8.25 5.57 -5.90
N LEU A 151 -8.36 4.61 -4.98
CA LEU A 151 -9.61 4.04 -4.52
C LEU A 151 -9.71 4.16 -3.00
N TRP A 152 -10.91 4.45 -2.52
CA TRP A 152 -11.30 4.26 -1.13
C TRP A 152 -12.57 3.41 -1.07
N VAL A 153 -12.69 2.55 -0.08
CA VAL A 153 -13.90 1.76 0.18
C VAL A 153 -14.43 2.17 1.54
N ASP A 154 -15.73 2.45 1.65
CA ASP A 154 -16.34 2.78 2.94
C ASP A 154 -16.27 1.60 3.93
N SER A 155 -16.36 1.90 5.23
CA SER A 155 -16.18 0.91 6.30
C SER A 155 -17.18 -0.25 6.23
N GLN A 156 -18.32 -0.05 5.57
CA GLN A 156 -19.40 -1.02 5.44
C GLN A 156 -19.40 -1.78 4.11
N SER A 157 -18.37 -1.60 3.28
CA SER A 157 -18.24 -2.27 1.97
C SER A 157 -19.44 -2.01 1.04
N ARG A 158 -20.01 -0.80 1.06
CA ARG A 158 -21.15 -0.40 0.24
C ARG A 158 -20.77 0.46 -0.94
N THR A 159 -19.75 1.30 -0.79
CA THR A 159 -19.36 2.28 -1.80
C THR A 159 -17.86 2.31 -2.02
N VAL A 160 -17.45 2.27 -3.28
CA VAL A 160 -16.10 2.60 -3.72
C VAL A 160 -16.08 4.03 -4.22
N TYR A 161 -15.13 4.81 -3.73
CA TYR A 161 -14.82 6.13 -4.25
C TYR A 161 -13.54 6.06 -5.06
N SER A 162 -13.52 6.72 -6.21
CA SER A 162 -12.35 6.77 -7.08
C SER A 162 -12.17 8.17 -7.66
N THR A 163 -10.93 8.63 -7.64
CA THR A 163 -10.52 9.89 -8.27
C THR A 163 -10.25 9.67 -9.75
N MET A 164 -10.67 10.62 -10.59
CA MET A 164 -10.44 10.64 -12.04
C MET A 164 -9.46 11.77 -12.36
N GLN A 165 -8.18 11.46 -12.43
CA GLN A 165 -7.10 12.46 -12.42
C GLN A 165 -7.17 13.42 -13.62
N ASP A 166 -7.43 12.91 -14.83
CA ASP A 166 -7.40 13.71 -16.06
C ASP A 166 -8.78 14.27 -16.46
N SER A 167 -9.82 14.00 -15.66
CA SER A 167 -11.14 14.61 -15.85
C SER A 167 -11.61 15.44 -14.65
N ASP A 168 -10.74 15.60 -13.63
CA ASP A 168 -11.03 16.40 -12.43
C ASP A 168 -12.35 16.00 -11.78
N GLU A 169 -12.50 14.71 -11.46
CA GLU A 169 -13.72 14.16 -10.90
C GLU A 169 -13.45 13.22 -9.72
N LEU A 170 -14.41 13.17 -8.81
CA LEU A 170 -14.58 12.10 -7.83
C LEU A 170 -15.83 11.32 -8.17
N VAL A 171 -15.73 9.99 -8.20
CA VAL A 171 -16.81 9.08 -8.58
C VAL A 171 -17.10 8.13 -7.43
N ALA A 172 -18.37 7.92 -7.11
CA ALA A 172 -18.82 6.87 -6.21
C ALA A 172 -19.50 5.74 -6.98
N ILE A 173 -19.12 4.49 -6.67
CA ILE A 173 -19.66 3.29 -7.27
C ILE A 173 -20.25 2.41 -6.17
N ASP A 174 -21.48 1.99 -6.35
CA ASP A 174 -22.15 1.05 -5.45
C ASP A 174 -21.58 -0.36 -5.63
N ILE A 175 -21.12 -0.99 -4.54
CA ILE A 175 -20.47 -2.31 -4.60
C ILE A 175 -21.48 -3.42 -4.93
N ALA A 176 -22.71 -3.35 -4.43
CA ALA A 176 -23.69 -4.39 -4.63
C ALA A 176 -24.19 -4.45 -6.08
N THR A 177 -24.44 -3.29 -6.68
CA THR A 177 -24.94 -3.15 -8.05
C THR A 177 -23.85 -2.93 -9.08
N GLN A 178 -22.64 -2.50 -8.66
CA GLN A 178 -21.50 -2.14 -9.50
C GLN A 178 -21.86 -1.03 -10.51
N LYS A 179 -22.69 -0.09 -10.08
CA LYS A 179 -23.12 1.08 -10.86
C LYS A 179 -22.64 2.37 -10.21
N ILE A 180 -22.38 3.36 -11.04
CA ILE A 180 -22.03 4.70 -10.56
C ILE A 180 -23.25 5.29 -9.85
N LYS A 181 -23.06 5.71 -8.60
CA LYS A 181 -24.05 6.40 -7.78
C LYS A 181 -24.11 7.89 -8.15
N TRP A 182 -22.93 8.50 -8.22
CA TRP A 182 -22.78 9.90 -8.54
C TRP A 182 -21.36 10.22 -9.04
N ARG A 183 -21.22 11.40 -9.66
CA ARG A 183 -19.96 12.04 -10.03
C ARG A 183 -20.00 13.49 -9.59
N ILE A 184 -18.88 14.01 -9.11
CA ILE A 184 -18.74 15.43 -8.74
C ILE A 184 -17.40 15.94 -9.27
N LYS A 185 -17.37 17.22 -9.67
CA LYS A 185 -16.11 17.89 -10.02
C LYS A 185 -15.28 18.18 -8.77
N THR A 186 -13.97 18.07 -8.93
CA THR A 186 -12.97 18.40 -7.92
C THR A 186 -12.11 19.56 -8.39
N GLY A 187 -11.13 19.95 -7.60
CA GLY A 187 -9.98 20.72 -8.09
C GLY A 187 -9.08 19.88 -9.02
N ALA A 188 -8.02 20.52 -9.53
CA ALA A 188 -7.19 19.98 -10.59
C ALA A 188 -6.40 18.73 -10.18
N MET A 189 -6.43 17.72 -11.05
CA MET A 189 -5.66 16.48 -10.97
C MET A 189 -5.80 15.76 -9.62
N PRO A 190 -7.03 15.33 -9.21
CA PRO A 190 -7.23 14.58 -7.97
C PRO A 190 -6.46 13.26 -8.04
N ALA A 191 -5.64 12.99 -7.02
CA ALA A 191 -4.85 11.76 -6.93
C ALA A 191 -5.43 10.82 -5.87
N ASP A 192 -4.96 10.90 -4.62
CA ASP A 192 -5.45 10.00 -3.58
C ASP A 192 -6.76 10.48 -2.97
N VAL A 193 -7.52 9.53 -2.43
CA VAL A 193 -8.75 9.75 -1.69
C VAL A 193 -8.74 8.96 -0.39
N TYR A 194 -9.11 9.61 0.71
CA TYR A 194 -9.19 9.01 2.03
C TYR A 194 -10.52 9.37 2.71
N GLY A 195 -11.22 8.37 3.26
CA GLY A 195 -12.47 8.56 4.00
C GLY A 195 -12.25 8.71 5.50
N SER A 196 -13.05 9.58 6.13
CA SER A 196 -13.10 9.65 7.60
C SER A 196 -13.65 8.35 8.20
N SER A 197 -13.31 8.07 9.47
CA SER A 197 -13.71 6.84 10.17
C SER A 197 -15.23 6.68 10.33
N ASP A 198 -15.99 7.76 10.22
CA ASP A 198 -17.46 7.77 10.27
C ASP A 198 -18.12 7.75 8.87
N ASP A 199 -17.32 7.57 7.80
CA ASP A 199 -17.72 7.55 6.39
C ASP A 199 -18.46 8.80 5.91
N LYS A 200 -18.36 9.95 6.62
CA LYS A 200 -19.08 11.18 6.25
C LYS A 200 -18.27 12.17 5.44
N GLN A 201 -16.95 12.05 5.47
CA GLN A 201 -16.06 12.96 4.76
C GLN A 201 -15.07 12.20 3.90
N LEU A 202 -14.74 12.78 2.75
CA LEU A 202 -13.64 12.34 1.90
C LEU A 202 -12.63 13.47 1.76
N PHE A 203 -11.37 13.14 1.92
CA PHE A 203 -10.22 13.99 1.68
C PHE A 203 -9.62 13.61 0.33
N VAL A 204 -9.47 14.57 -0.57
CA VAL A 204 -8.95 14.35 -1.93
C VAL A 204 -7.71 15.19 -2.15
N GLY A 205 -6.58 14.55 -2.41
CA GLY A 205 -5.32 15.22 -2.73
C GLY A 205 -5.33 15.76 -4.16
N LEU A 206 -5.10 17.05 -4.31
CA LEU A 206 -5.09 17.71 -5.61
C LEU A 206 -3.65 17.91 -6.09
N THR A 207 -3.14 16.98 -6.89
CA THR A 207 -1.76 17.02 -7.38
C THR A 207 -1.49 18.22 -8.29
N GLY A 208 -2.52 18.70 -9.00
CA GLY A 208 -2.44 19.91 -9.83
C GLY A 208 -2.51 21.23 -9.04
N SER A 209 -2.56 21.18 -7.70
CA SER A 209 -2.63 22.36 -6.85
C SER A 209 -1.80 22.21 -5.56
N ASP A 210 -2.03 23.07 -4.58
CA ASP A 210 -1.37 23.07 -3.27
C ASP A 210 -2.31 22.68 -2.11
N SER A 211 -3.37 21.93 -2.40
CA SER A 211 -4.45 21.72 -1.44
C SER A 211 -5.02 20.31 -1.44
N VAL A 212 -5.63 19.97 -0.32
CA VAL A 212 -6.54 18.84 -0.13
C VAL A 212 -7.96 19.39 -0.14
N GLU A 213 -8.83 18.82 -0.96
CA GLU A 213 -10.25 19.16 -0.98
C GLU A 213 -11.06 18.18 -0.13
N VAL A 214 -11.95 18.71 0.70
CA VAL A 214 -12.78 17.92 1.61
C VAL A 214 -14.21 17.92 1.11
N PHE A 215 -14.78 16.73 0.97
CA PHE A 215 -16.18 16.53 0.56
C PHE A 215 -16.98 15.97 1.73
N ASP A 216 -18.18 16.52 1.95
CA ASP A 216 -19.22 15.92 2.77
C ASP A 216 -20.01 14.93 1.90
N VAL A 217 -20.02 13.67 2.30
CA VAL A 217 -20.73 12.58 1.62
C VAL A 217 -21.80 11.93 2.50
N SER A 218 -22.17 12.58 3.59
CA SER A 218 -23.19 12.08 4.53
C SER A 218 -24.62 12.15 3.96
N GLY A 219 -24.85 12.99 2.97
CA GLY A 219 -26.14 13.16 2.29
C GLY A 219 -26.26 12.31 1.02
N THR A 220 -27.37 12.49 0.30
CA THR A 220 -27.63 11.85 -1.00
C THR A 220 -26.75 12.42 -2.12
N GLU A 221 -26.36 13.67 -2.00
CA GLU A 221 -25.50 14.38 -2.94
C GLU A 221 -24.22 14.84 -2.23
N PRO A 222 -23.04 14.53 -2.80
CA PRO A 222 -21.78 14.99 -2.24
C PRO A 222 -21.61 16.50 -2.47
N ARG A 223 -20.90 17.17 -1.57
CA ARG A 223 -20.57 18.59 -1.71
C ARG A 223 -19.17 18.88 -1.22
N SER A 224 -18.43 19.72 -1.94
CA SER A 224 -17.17 20.27 -1.47
C SER A 224 -17.45 21.25 -0.30
N VAL A 225 -16.75 21.04 0.82
CA VAL A 225 -16.98 21.87 2.03
C VAL A 225 -15.78 22.70 2.42
N GLN A 226 -14.58 22.31 2.00
CA GLN A 226 -13.35 23.04 2.32
C GLN A 226 -12.20 22.63 1.41
N ARG A 227 -11.28 23.57 1.17
CA ARG A 227 -9.93 23.29 0.67
C ARG A 227 -8.90 23.62 1.75
N ILE A 228 -8.09 22.64 2.10
CA ILE A 228 -7.02 22.75 3.10
C ILE A 228 -5.73 23.00 2.33
N LYS A 229 -5.10 24.16 2.54
CA LYS A 229 -3.80 24.47 1.96
C LYS A 229 -2.73 23.62 2.64
N THR A 230 -1.99 22.80 1.89
CA THR A 230 -0.94 21.89 2.37
C THR A 230 0.42 22.26 1.80
N GLY A 231 0.64 21.97 0.55
CA GLY A 231 1.84 22.27 -0.23
C GLY A 231 1.64 21.82 -1.66
N ALA A 232 2.40 22.38 -2.59
CA ALA A 232 2.26 22.12 -4.00
C ALA A 232 2.42 20.61 -4.32
N GLY A 233 1.48 20.07 -5.08
CA GLY A 233 1.46 18.68 -5.49
C GLY A 233 0.95 17.72 -4.41
N ALA A 234 -0.14 18.05 -3.70
CA ALA A 234 -0.78 17.17 -2.72
C ALA A 234 -1.19 15.85 -3.38
N HIS A 235 -0.61 14.72 -2.91
CA HIS A 235 -0.68 13.47 -3.68
C HIS A 235 -1.21 12.28 -2.88
N ALA A 236 -0.42 11.68 -2.01
CA ALA A 236 -0.76 10.44 -1.33
C ALA A 236 -1.07 10.65 0.15
N PHE A 237 -2.02 9.90 0.66
CA PHE A 237 -2.44 9.93 2.05
C PHE A 237 -1.95 8.73 2.85
N ARG A 238 -1.74 8.95 4.14
CA ARG A 238 -1.54 7.90 5.13
C ARG A 238 -2.04 8.33 6.51
N ALA A 239 -2.99 7.58 7.06
CA ALA A 239 -3.45 7.81 8.43
C ALA A 239 -2.32 7.58 9.44
N THR A 240 -2.34 8.33 10.53
CA THR A 240 -1.33 8.20 11.60
C THR A 240 -1.63 7.04 12.55
N GLY A 241 -2.80 6.38 12.42
CA GLY A 241 -3.25 5.30 13.27
C GLY A 241 -4.03 5.73 14.52
N ASP A 242 -4.11 7.04 14.79
CA ASP A 242 -4.86 7.59 15.93
C ASP A 242 -6.33 7.90 15.64
N GLY A 243 -6.77 7.66 14.39
CA GLY A 243 -8.12 7.97 13.92
C GLY A 243 -8.45 9.46 13.77
N LYS A 244 -7.46 10.34 13.97
CA LYS A 244 -7.65 11.80 14.01
C LYS A 244 -6.85 12.53 12.94
N HIS A 245 -5.65 12.04 12.65
CA HIS A 245 -4.71 12.74 11.80
C HIS A 245 -4.42 11.98 10.50
N LEU A 246 -4.17 12.74 9.47
CA LEU A 246 -3.86 12.26 8.12
C LEU A 246 -2.59 12.95 7.63
N PHE A 247 -1.59 12.18 7.21
CA PHE A 247 -0.46 12.71 6.46
C PHE A 247 -0.82 12.84 4.98
N VAL A 248 -0.32 13.88 4.34
CA VAL A 248 -0.35 14.05 2.88
C VAL A 248 1.03 14.41 2.36
N SER A 249 1.50 13.70 1.33
CA SER A 249 2.72 14.05 0.63
C SER A 249 2.48 15.19 -0.35
N ASN A 250 3.33 16.23 -0.30
CA ASN A 250 3.30 17.35 -1.22
C ASN A 250 4.49 17.22 -2.17
N ARG A 251 4.26 16.56 -3.30
CA ARG A 251 5.32 16.06 -4.20
C ARG A 251 6.22 17.17 -4.72
N VAL A 252 5.65 18.31 -5.11
CA VAL A 252 6.37 19.46 -5.66
C VAL A 252 6.99 20.31 -4.55
N ALA A 253 6.28 20.48 -3.43
CA ALA A 253 6.78 21.26 -2.28
C ALA A 253 7.87 20.53 -1.49
N ASN A 254 8.09 19.21 -1.73
CA ASN A 254 9.07 18.41 -0.98
C ASN A 254 8.80 18.37 0.53
N THR A 255 7.54 18.27 0.90
CA THR A 255 7.10 18.22 2.30
C THR A 255 6.02 17.14 2.49
N ILE A 256 5.78 16.79 3.76
CA ILE A 256 4.60 16.06 4.20
C ILE A 256 3.86 16.96 5.18
N SER A 257 2.57 17.19 4.96
CA SER A 257 1.70 17.90 5.90
C SER A 257 0.92 16.91 6.76
N LYS A 258 0.76 17.23 8.05
CA LYS A 258 -0.14 16.52 8.98
C LYS A 258 -1.42 17.32 9.13
N ILE A 259 -2.54 16.70 8.77
CA ILE A 259 -3.88 17.31 8.83
C ILE A 259 -4.62 16.71 10.03
N ASP A 260 -5.21 17.56 10.87
CA ASP A 260 -6.27 17.17 11.79
C ASP A 260 -7.57 17.10 11.00
N MET A 261 -8.16 15.90 10.88
CA MET A 261 -9.33 15.65 10.06
C MET A 261 -10.61 16.27 10.64
N HIS A 262 -10.67 16.49 11.95
CA HIS A 262 -11.83 17.11 12.60
C HIS A 262 -11.84 18.63 12.40
N THR A 263 -10.72 19.29 12.70
CA THR A 263 -10.60 20.75 12.52
C THR A 263 -10.34 21.14 11.07
N ARG A 264 -9.93 20.19 10.23
CA ARG A 264 -9.55 20.37 8.81
C ARG A 264 -8.45 21.42 8.66
N GLN A 265 -7.43 21.33 9.50
CA GLN A 265 -6.27 22.22 9.49
C GLN A 265 -4.99 21.42 9.41
N VAL A 266 -3.98 22.01 8.77
CA VAL A 266 -2.60 21.52 8.88
C VAL A 266 -2.08 21.86 10.26
N VAL A 267 -1.72 20.84 11.04
CA VAL A 267 -1.20 21.00 12.41
C VAL A 267 0.29 20.79 12.49
N ASP A 268 0.91 20.19 11.47
CA ASP A 268 2.36 20.01 11.40
C ASP A 268 2.83 19.78 9.95
N ALA A 269 4.16 19.95 9.71
CA ALA A 269 4.78 19.67 8.42
C ALA A 269 6.23 19.19 8.58
N TYR A 270 6.66 18.31 7.67
CA TYR A 270 7.95 17.63 7.72
C TYR A 270 8.68 17.76 6.38
N PRO A 271 10.02 17.94 6.38
CA PRO A 271 10.79 17.95 5.15
C PRO A 271 10.85 16.54 4.53
N ALA A 272 10.58 16.45 3.23
CA ALA A 272 10.65 15.21 2.46
C ALA A 272 11.21 15.47 1.06
N PRO A 273 12.53 15.76 0.92
CA PRO A 273 13.11 16.18 -0.35
C PRO A 273 13.16 15.07 -1.38
N GLY A 274 13.01 15.43 -2.66
CA GLY A 274 13.16 14.52 -3.81
C GLY A 274 11.85 13.97 -4.35
N GLY A 275 10.76 14.70 -4.20
CA GLY A 275 9.43 14.34 -4.70
C GLY A 275 8.79 13.21 -3.88
N PRO A 276 8.33 13.51 -2.64
CA PRO A 276 7.67 12.51 -1.80
C PRO A 276 6.42 11.98 -2.48
N ASP A 277 6.28 10.65 -2.48
CA ASP A 277 5.18 9.97 -3.14
C ASP A 277 4.35 9.17 -2.13
N CYS A 278 4.27 7.85 -2.24
CA CYS A 278 3.58 7.03 -1.28
C CYS A 278 4.34 6.92 0.04
N MET A 279 3.58 6.72 1.12
CA MET A 279 4.17 6.62 2.45
C MET A 279 3.49 5.52 3.30
N ASP A 280 4.23 5.03 4.29
CA ASP A 280 3.73 4.23 5.39
C ASP A 280 4.21 4.83 6.72
N VAL A 281 3.60 4.43 7.83
CA VAL A 281 3.84 5.03 9.15
C VAL A 281 3.98 3.93 10.18
N SER A 282 4.95 4.05 11.09
CA SER A 282 5.13 3.12 12.20
C SER A 282 3.92 3.11 13.15
N PRO A 283 3.68 2.01 13.91
CA PRO A 283 2.51 1.87 14.78
C PRO A 283 2.36 3.00 15.80
N ASP A 284 3.48 3.54 16.29
CA ASP A 284 3.53 4.66 17.24
C ASP A 284 3.41 6.04 16.60
N GLY A 285 3.32 6.10 15.27
CA GLY A 285 3.26 7.36 14.51
C GLY A 285 4.55 8.16 14.47
N ARG A 286 5.67 7.63 15.02
CA ARG A 286 6.95 8.33 15.09
C ARG A 286 7.68 8.37 13.76
N TRP A 287 7.65 7.27 13.00
CA TRP A 287 8.42 7.13 11.78
C TRP A 287 7.54 7.19 10.55
N ILE A 288 7.83 8.08 9.62
CA ILE A 288 7.22 8.10 8.28
C ILE A 288 8.24 7.50 7.32
N TYR A 289 7.82 6.45 6.62
CA TYR A 289 8.55 5.84 5.51
C TYR A 289 7.95 6.39 4.22
N VAL A 290 8.71 7.19 3.48
CA VAL A 290 8.20 7.81 2.25
C VAL A 290 9.15 7.62 1.08
N THR A 291 8.61 7.25 -0.06
CA THR A 291 9.37 7.17 -1.30
C THR A 291 9.64 8.56 -1.86
N ALA A 292 10.90 8.88 -2.11
CA ALA A 292 11.33 10.09 -2.79
C ALA A 292 11.58 9.77 -4.26
N ARG A 293 10.53 9.89 -5.08
CA ARG A 293 10.46 9.35 -6.45
C ARG A 293 11.55 9.87 -7.35
N TRP A 294 11.84 11.18 -7.31
CA TRP A 294 12.83 11.80 -8.16
C TRP A 294 14.25 11.56 -7.67
N ALA A 295 14.42 11.36 -6.36
CA ALA A 295 15.73 11.11 -5.74
C ALA A 295 16.14 9.64 -5.70
N ARG A 296 15.24 8.70 -6.07
CA ARG A 296 15.46 7.24 -5.97
C ARG A 296 15.87 6.81 -4.55
N LYS A 297 15.09 7.28 -3.57
CA LYS A 297 15.35 7.03 -2.16
C LYS A 297 14.07 6.57 -1.45
N LEU A 298 14.25 5.76 -0.42
CA LEU A 298 13.34 5.72 0.71
C LEU A 298 13.87 6.72 1.74
N LEU A 299 13.02 7.62 2.20
CA LEU A 299 13.31 8.49 3.34
C LEU A 299 12.61 7.94 4.57
N VAL A 300 13.31 7.94 5.70
CA VAL A 300 12.75 7.65 7.02
C VAL A 300 12.76 8.96 7.80
N ILE A 301 11.60 9.48 8.13
CA ILE A 301 11.43 10.77 8.77
C ILE A 301 11.04 10.55 10.23
N ASP A 302 11.79 11.12 11.15
CA ASP A 302 11.45 11.21 12.57
C ASP A 302 10.49 12.39 12.77
N THR A 303 9.25 12.09 13.18
CA THR A 303 8.22 13.11 13.40
C THR A 303 8.47 13.94 14.66
N GLN A 304 9.17 13.39 15.65
CA GLN A 304 9.54 14.11 16.89
C GLN A 304 10.68 15.07 16.63
N GLU A 305 11.74 14.60 15.95
CA GLU A 305 12.90 15.44 15.61
C GLU A 305 12.65 16.30 14.36
N ARG A 306 11.54 16.07 13.65
CA ARG A 306 11.10 16.79 12.45
C ARG A 306 12.16 16.82 11.33
N LYS A 307 12.85 15.71 11.15
CA LYS A 307 13.96 15.59 10.19
C LYS A 307 13.99 14.25 9.48
N VAL A 308 14.67 14.20 8.34
CA VAL A 308 15.01 12.95 7.66
C VAL A 308 16.14 12.28 8.46
N ALA A 309 15.82 11.17 9.12
CA ALA A 309 16.77 10.38 9.90
C ALA A 309 17.60 9.45 8.99
N HIS A 310 16.97 8.78 8.00
CA HIS A 310 17.68 7.88 7.10
C HIS A 310 17.28 8.14 5.65
N LYS A 311 18.24 7.88 4.73
CA LYS A 311 18.07 7.96 3.27
C LYS A 311 18.63 6.68 2.66
N VAL A 312 17.75 5.77 2.24
CA VAL A 312 18.14 4.49 1.66
C VAL A 312 18.06 4.58 0.15
N SER A 313 19.13 4.17 -0.56
CA SER A 313 19.09 4.07 -2.03
C SER A 313 18.22 2.89 -2.44
N VAL A 314 17.33 3.12 -3.40
CA VAL A 314 16.42 2.13 -3.98
C VAL A 314 16.46 2.21 -5.50
N GLY A 315 15.61 1.45 -6.20
CA GLY A 315 15.54 1.47 -7.65
C GLY A 315 14.93 2.75 -8.23
N LYS A 316 14.68 2.72 -9.53
CA LYS A 316 14.19 3.87 -10.30
C LYS A 316 12.68 4.07 -10.12
N SER A 317 12.30 5.35 -9.99
CA SER A 317 10.90 5.75 -9.80
C SER A 317 10.23 4.98 -8.66
N PRO A 318 10.78 5.02 -7.42
CA PRO A 318 10.15 4.35 -6.29
C PRO A 318 8.76 4.95 -6.05
N HIS A 319 7.76 4.07 -5.84
CA HIS A 319 6.37 4.48 -5.67
C HIS A 319 5.79 3.92 -4.37
N GLY A 320 5.13 2.76 -4.40
CA GLY A 320 4.57 2.16 -3.21
C GLY A 320 5.62 1.81 -2.16
N VAL A 321 5.30 2.05 -0.89
CA VAL A 321 6.07 1.60 0.27
C VAL A 321 5.14 0.92 1.26
N TRP A 322 5.63 -0.14 1.91
CA TRP A 322 4.84 -0.89 2.86
C TRP A 322 5.72 -1.62 3.86
N THR A 323 5.23 -1.74 5.09
CA THR A 323 5.82 -2.58 6.14
C THR A 323 4.72 -3.31 6.90
N LEU A 324 5.01 -4.51 7.42
CA LEU A 324 4.07 -5.24 8.26
C LEU A 324 3.83 -4.53 9.60
N GLN A 325 4.84 -3.84 10.11
CA GLN A 325 4.76 -3.00 11.31
C GLN A 325 4.34 -1.58 10.94
N HIS A 326 3.06 -1.38 10.70
CA HIS A 326 2.51 -0.07 10.34
C HIS A 326 1.37 0.35 11.27
N ALA A 327 1.11 1.65 11.34
CA ALA A 327 -0.05 2.21 12.01
C ALA A 327 -1.35 1.70 11.38
N ALA A 328 -2.44 1.66 12.15
CA ALA A 328 -3.77 1.34 11.61
C ALA A 328 -4.14 2.26 10.44
N ARG A 329 -4.85 1.72 9.47
CA ARG A 329 -5.23 2.39 8.21
C ARG A 329 -6.67 2.85 8.24
#